data_183c5cb910bd3c83da5fc920c0fa3a60
#
_entry.id   183c5cb910bd3c83da5fc920c0fa3a60
#
_cell.length_a   1.000
_cell.length_b   1.000
_cell.length_c   1.000
_cell.angle_alpha   90.00
_cell.angle_beta   90.00
_cell.angle_gamma   90.00
#
_symmetry.space_group_name_H-M   'P 1'
#
loop_
_entity.id
_entity.type
_entity.pdbx_description
1 polymer ?
#
loop_
_entity_poly.entity_id
_entity_poly.type
_entity_poly.pdbx_seq_one_letter_code
_entity_poly.pdbx_strand_id
1 'polypeptide(L)'
;DPTVRLFTVDTGRLHQETYDVMETVRQRYGIEVEVYFPDARQVEGMVRRYGPNLFQKSVEARLHCCSVRKVEPIRGVLEGLDAWITGLRRDQWASRSNIRKVEIDHDHGGLAKINPLADWTLEEVKEYNEAHDVPIHPLYAQGFTSIGCAPCTRETKAGEDPRAGRWWWEKNAPKECGIHCPIETGAFEHEHDSLVQIRPAGPRAVR
;
A
#
# COMPACT_ATOMS: atom_id res chain seq x y z
N ASP A 1 -23.87 6.16 1.09
CA ASP A 1 -24.44 5.42 -0.04
C ASP A 1 -24.18 3.92 0.17
N PRO A 2 -25.21 3.07 0.22
CA PRO A 2 -25.04 1.63 0.50
C PRO A 2 -24.38 0.85 -0.66
N THR A 3 -24.15 1.48 -1.79
CA THR A 3 -23.49 0.85 -2.94
C THR A 3 -21.98 1.04 -2.91
N VAL A 4 -21.44 1.92 -2.05
CA VAL A 4 -20.01 2.15 -1.92
C VAL A 4 -19.39 1.06 -1.05
N ARG A 5 -18.49 0.28 -1.62
CA ARG A 5 -17.74 -0.74 -0.91
C ARG A 5 -16.50 -0.12 -0.26
N LEU A 6 -16.24 -0.46 1.00
CA LEU A 6 -15.01 -0.08 1.70
C LEU A 6 -14.10 -1.31 1.78
N PHE A 7 -12.89 -1.21 1.24
CA PHE A 7 -11.95 -2.30 1.29
C PHE A 7 -10.56 -1.87 1.76
N THR A 8 -9.80 -2.83 2.24
CA THR A 8 -8.38 -2.69 2.58
C THR A 8 -7.61 -3.93 2.15
N VAL A 9 -6.29 -3.79 1.98
CA VAL A 9 -5.40 -4.92 1.74
C VAL A 9 -4.57 -5.20 2.99
N ASP A 10 -4.77 -6.38 3.58
CA ASP A 10 -3.89 -6.88 4.61
C ASP A 10 -2.72 -7.63 3.99
N THR A 11 -1.56 -7.04 4.08
CA THR A 11 -0.31 -7.60 3.56
C THR A 11 0.23 -8.78 4.38
N GLY A 12 -0.42 -9.12 5.50
CA GLY A 12 0.06 -10.04 6.54
C GLY A 12 1.21 -9.46 7.37
N ARG A 13 1.45 -8.12 7.29
CA ARG A 13 2.53 -7.42 8.01
C ARG A 13 2.12 -6.00 8.41
N LEU A 14 0.85 -5.77 8.69
CA LEU A 14 0.36 -4.48 9.17
C LEU A 14 0.71 -4.29 10.66
N HIS A 15 0.65 -3.04 11.12
CA HIS A 15 0.69 -2.73 12.55
C HIS A 15 -0.62 -3.16 13.20
N GLN A 16 -0.59 -3.53 14.48
CA GLN A 16 -1.80 -3.87 15.24
C GLN A 16 -2.79 -2.71 15.23
N GLU A 17 -2.31 -1.51 15.37
CA GLU A 17 -3.12 -0.28 15.35
C GLU A 17 -3.92 -0.10 14.05
N THR A 18 -3.47 -0.69 12.94
CA THR A 18 -4.24 -0.69 11.69
C THR A 18 -5.50 -1.55 11.81
N TYR A 19 -5.39 -2.72 12.44
CA TYR A 19 -6.55 -3.58 12.70
C TYR A 19 -7.51 -2.94 13.70
N ASP A 20 -6.98 -2.26 14.71
CA ASP A 20 -7.79 -1.55 15.70
C ASP A 20 -8.60 -0.40 15.07
N VAL A 21 -7.98 0.34 14.13
CA VAL A 21 -8.69 1.38 13.33
C VAL A 21 -9.77 0.76 12.46
N MET A 22 -9.50 -0.36 11.79
CA MET A 22 -10.52 -1.03 10.96
C MET A 22 -11.74 -1.44 11.81
N GLU A 23 -11.51 -1.99 13.00
CA GLU A 23 -12.59 -2.36 13.91
C GLU A 23 -13.34 -1.13 14.42
N THR A 24 -12.63 -0.04 14.76
CA THR A 24 -13.24 1.23 15.17
C THR A 24 -14.13 1.81 14.07
N VAL A 25 -13.66 1.80 12.81
CA VAL A 25 -14.42 2.26 11.64
C VAL A 25 -15.69 1.41 11.46
N ARG A 26 -15.56 0.09 11.54
CA ARG A 26 -16.66 -0.85 11.42
C ARG A 26 -17.74 -0.57 12.46
N GLN A 27 -17.34 -0.41 13.71
CA GLN A 27 -18.27 -0.15 14.83
C GLN A 27 -18.92 1.24 14.73
N ARG A 28 -18.14 2.27 14.43
CA ARG A 28 -18.63 3.65 14.40
C ARG A 28 -19.63 3.90 13.28
N TYR A 29 -19.35 3.38 12.10
CA TYR A 29 -20.17 3.65 10.92
C TYR A 29 -21.17 2.54 10.59
N GLY A 30 -21.12 1.41 11.28
CA GLY A 30 -21.97 0.24 11.02
C GLY A 30 -21.78 -0.33 9.62
N ILE A 31 -20.57 -0.25 9.06
CA ILE A 31 -20.24 -0.70 7.71
C ILE A 31 -19.32 -1.92 7.75
N GLU A 32 -19.38 -2.71 6.70
CA GLU A 32 -18.44 -3.80 6.46
C GLU A 32 -17.17 -3.25 5.83
N VAL A 33 -16.01 -3.68 6.33
CA VAL A 33 -14.70 -3.43 5.73
C VAL A 33 -14.24 -4.73 5.09
N GLU A 34 -14.22 -4.78 3.78
CA GLU A 34 -13.72 -5.93 3.04
C GLU A 34 -12.20 -6.00 3.17
N VAL A 35 -11.67 -7.13 3.65
CA VAL A 35 -10.22 -7.31 3.83
C VAL A 35 -9.70 -8.29 2.81
N TYR A 36 -8.79 -7.84 1.95
CA TYR A 36 -8.17 -8.65 0.92
C TYR A 36 -6.75 -9.03 1.30
N PHE A 37 -6.42 -10.30 1.11
CA PHE A 37 -5.11 -10.86 1.43
C PHE A 37 -4.35 -11.22 0.17
N PRO A 38 -3.02 -11.23 0.21
CA PRO A 38 -2.22 -11.78 -0.89
C PRO A 38 -2.44 -13.30 -1.03
N ASP A 39 -2.23 -13.82 -2.21
CA ASP A 39 -2.27 -15.27 -2.44
C ASP A 39 -1.23 -15.99 -1.55
N ALA A 40 -1.70 -16.94 -0.76
CA ALA A 40 -0.88 -17.64 0.21
C ALA A 40 0.29 -18.39 -0.43
N ARG A 41 0.07 -19.01 -1.61
CA ARG A 41 1.10 -19.78 -2.31
C ARG A 41 2.21 -18.89 -2.84
N GLN A 42 1.85 -17.71 -3.34
CA GLN A 42 2.83 -16.72 -3.80
C GLN A 42 3.67 -16.20 -2.61
N VAL A 43 3.03 -15.88 -1.49
CA VAL A 43 3.74 -15.44 -0.27
C VAL A 43 4.65 -16.54 0.27
N GLU A 44 4.17 -17.77 0.36
CA GLU A 44 4.96 -18.93 0.82
C GLU A 44 6.16 -19.19 -0.11
N GLY A 45 5.96 -19.15 -1.42
CA GLY A 45 7.00 -19.30 -2.43
C GLY A 45 8.08 -18.22 -2.31
N MET A 46 7.65 -16.97 -2.21
CA MET A 46 8.52 -15.81 -2.02
C MET A 46 9.34 -15.93 -0.73
N VAL A 47 8.68 -16.21 0.39
CA VAL A 47 9.35 -16.33 1.71
C VAL A 47 10.31 -17.52 1.74
N ARG A 48 9.91 -18.67 1.19
CA ARG A 48 10.78 -19.86 1.09
C ARG A 48 12.05 -19.59 0.30
N ARG A 49 11.92 -18.83 -0.81
CA ARG A 49 13.05 -18.59 -1.73
C ARG A 49 13.99 -17.50 -1.23
N TYR A 50 13.45 -16.40 -0.70
CA TYR A 50 14.19 -15.19 -0.43
C TYR A 50 14.28 -14.81 1.05
N GLY A 51 13.52 -15.48 1.91
CA GLY A 51 13.38 -15.17 3.32
C GLY A 51 12.30 -14.12 3.60
N PRO A 52 11.87 -13.98 4.87
CA PRO A 52 10.75 -13.13 5.27
C PRO A 52 11.03 -11.62 5.12
N ASN A 53 12.30 -11.25 5.08
CA ASN A 53 12.74 -9.83 5.02
C ASN A 53 13.44 -9.48 3.71
N LEU A 54 13.06 -10.12 2.60
CA LEU A 54 13.66 -9.86 1.29
C LEU A 54 13.63 -8.37 0.91
N PHE A 55 12.61 -7.63 1.31
CA PHE A 55 12.41 -6.21 1.02
C PHE A 55 13.56 -5.29 1.53
N GLN A 56 14.43 -5.79 2.43
CA GLN A 56 15.59 -5.05 2.91
C GLN A 56 16.84 -5.22 2.04
N LYS A 57 16.82 -6.17 1.10
CA LYS A 57 18.02 -6.54 0.32
C LYS A 57 18.31 -5.55 -0.81
N SER A 58 17.27 -5.09 -1.48
CA SER A 58 17.37 -4.11 -2.56
C SER A 58 16.01 -3.45 -2.83
N VAL A 59 16.00 -2.40 -3.64
CA VAL A 59 14.76 -1.75 -4.11
C VAL A 59 13.91 -2.73 -4.90
N GLU A 60 14.50 -3.53 -5.79
CA GLU A 60 13.83 -4.54 -6.60
C GLU A 60 13.16 -5.60 -5.71
N ALA A 61 13.89 -6.11 -4.73
CA ALA A 61 13.36 -7.09 -3.78
C ALA A 61 12.20 -6.51 -2.96
N ARG A 62 12.25 -5.23 -2.62
CA ARG A 62 11.16 -4.51 -1.98
C ARG A 62 9.96 -4.38 -2.91
N LEU A 63 10.18 -3.99 -4.17
CA LEU A 63 9.12 -3.88 -5.17
C LEU A 63 8.44 -5.23 -5.42
N HIS A 64 9.22 -6.30 -5.53
CA HIS A 64 8.67 -7.65 -5.63
C HIS A 64 7.82 -8.03 -4.41
N CYS A 65 8.28 -7.74 -3.20
CA CYS A 65 7.48 -7.93 -1.99
C CYS A 65 6.17 -7.10 -2.01
N CYS A 66 6.24 -5.84 -2.47
CA CYS A 66 5.06 -4.99 -2.59
C CYS A 66 4.10 -5.47 -3.68
N SER A 67 4.61 -5.96 -4.81
CA SER A 67 3.80 -6.56 -5.87
C SER A 67 2.97 -7.70 -5.33
N VAL A 68 3.62 -8.74 -4.79
CA VAL A 68 2.95 -9.93 -4.26
C VAL A 68 1.97 -9.60 -3.14
N ARG A 69 2.35 -8.71 -2.22
CA ARG A 69 1.55 -8.47 -1.00
C ARG A 69 0.51 -7.36 -1.11
N LYS A 70 0.58 -6.50 -2.12
CA LYS A 70 -0.28 -5.31 -2.22
C LYS A 70 -0.84 -5.11 -3.62
N VAL A 71 0.04 -5.01 -4.64
CA VAL A 71 -0.39 -4.59 -5.97
C VAL A 71 -1.28 -5.64 -6.61
N GLU A 72 -0.91 -6.91 -6.53
CA GLU A 72 -1.72 -8.00 -7.08
C GLU A 72 -3.07 -8.17 -6.37
N PRO A 73 -3.15 -8.17 -5.02
CA PRO A 73 -4.45 -8.15 -4.34
C PRO A 73 -5.34 -6.98 -4.76
N ILE A 74 -4.80 -5.75 -4.83
CA ILE A 74 -5.59 -4.59 -5.27
C ILE A 74 -6.06 -4.74 -6.70
N ARG A 75 -5.21 -5.21 -7.61
CA ARG A 75 -5.61 -5.45 -9.00
C ARG A 75 -6.83 -6.37 -9.07
N GLY A 76 -6.81 -7.48 -8.33
CA GLY A 76 -7.95 -8.40 -8.26
C GLY A 76 -9.22 -7.77 -7.69
N VAL A 77 -9.10 -6.86 -6.72
CA VAL A 77 -10.26 -6.13 -6.17
C VAL A 77 -10.84 -5.15 -7.18
N LEU A 78 -9.98 -4.45 -7.90
CA LEU A 78 -10.39 -3.40 -8.85
C LEU A 78 -10.97 -3.98 -10.15
N GLU A 79 -10.68 -5.25 -10.46
CA GLU A 79 -11.30 -5.93 -11.60
C GLU A 79 -12.83 -5.96 -11.43
N GLY A 80 -13.53 -5.43 -12.43
CA GLY A 80 -14.99 -5.40 -12.44
C GLY A 80 -15.63 -4.23 -11.66
N LEU A 81 -14.83 -3.27 -11.17
CA LEU A 81 -15.36 -2.02 -10.65
C LEU A 81 -15.37 -0.94 -11.75
N ASP A 82 -16.33 -0.01 -11.65
CA ASP A 82 -16.42 1.14 -12.55
C ASP A 82 -15.50 2.28 -12.12
N ALA A 83 -15.25 2.40 -10.82
CA ALA A 83 -14.43 3.44 -10.22
C ALA A 83 -13.90 3.03 -8.85
N TRP A 84 -12.85 3.70 -8.39
CA TRP A 84 -12.39 3.63 -7.02
C TRP A 84 -12.07 5.01 -6.44
N ILE A 85 -12.24 5.14 -5.13
CA ILE A 85 -12.02 6.38 -4.39
C ILE A 85 -10.76 6.22 -3.55
N THR A 86 -9.89 7.24 -3.57
CA THR A 86 -8.66 7.25 -2.77
C THR A 86 -8.55 8.48 -1.90
N GLY A 87 -7.78 8.40 -0.82
CA GLY A 87 -7.44 9.54 0.05
C GLY A 87 -6.14 10.25 -0.36
N LEU A 88 -5.79 10.25 -1.64
CA LEU A 88 -4.58 10.91 -2.12
C LEU A 88 -4.72 12.43 -2.07
N ARG A 89 -3.62 13.10 -1.67
CA ARG A 89 -3.47 14.54 -1.69
C ARG A 89 -2.17 14.94 -2.39
N ARG A 90 -2.15 16.11 -3.03
CA ARG A 90 -0.93 16.62 -3.70
C ARG A 90 0.18 16.96 -2.72
N ASP A 91 -0.16 17.42 -1.53
CA ASP A 91 0.80 17.80 -0.49
C ASP A 91 1.50 16.63 0.19
N GLN A 92 1.05 15.40 -0.04
CA GLN A 92 1.61 14.23 0.61
C GLN A 92 3.04 13.89 0.19
N TRP A 93 3.36 14.15 -1.10
CA TRP A 93 4.67 13.79 -1.68
C TRP A 93 4.84 14.34 -3.10
N ALA A 94 6.09 14.58 -3.51
CA ALA A 94 6.39 15.14 -4.83
C ALA A 94 5.83 14.31 -6.01
N SER A 95 5.83 12.97 -5.92
CA SER A 95 5.24 12.11 -6.95
C SER A 95 3.73 12.27 -7.10
N ARG A 96 3.07 12.93 -6.15
CA ARG A 96 1.61 13.16 -6.12
C ARG A 96 1.19 14.57 -6.53
N SER A 97 2.14 15.44 -6.83
CA SER A 97 1.88 16.85 -7.13
C SER A 97 0.89 17.07 -8.30
N ASN A 98 0.81 16.13 -9.22
CA ASN A 98 0.01 16.22 -10.45
C ASN A 98 -1.30 15.42 -10.39
N ILE A 99 -1.66 14.79 -9.28
CA ILE A 99 -2.92 14.04 -9.19
C ILE A 99 -4.12 14.96 -9.38
N ARG A 100 -5.14 14.46 -10.06
CA ARG A 100 -6.40 15.17 -10.31
C ARG A 100 -7.50 14.63 -9.39
N LYS A 101 -8.55 15.42 -9.15
CA LYS A 101 -9.74 14.95 -8.42
C LYS A 101 -10.42 13.77 -9.10
N VAL A 102 -10.40 13.75 -10.41
CA VAL A 102 -10.87 12.61 -11.23
C VAL A 102 -9.83 12.36 -12.31
N GLU A 103 -9.41 11.14 -12.45
CA GLU A 103 -8.44 10.70 -13.46
C GLU A 103 -8.78 9.29 -13.95
N ILE A 104 -8.24 8.91 -15.10
CA ILE A 104 -8.30 7.53 -15.60
C ILE A 104 -7.08 6.78 -15.07
N ASP A 105 -7.32 5.68 -14.40
CA ASP A 105 -6.28 4.81 -13.85
C ASP A 105 -5.87 3.76 -14.88
N HIS A 106 -4.88 4.12 -15.70
CA HIS A 106 -4.37 3.23 -16.75
C HIS A 106 -3.67 1.98 -16.18
N ASP A 107 -3.10 2.07 -14.98
CA ASP A 107 -2.40 0.96 -14.33
C ASP A 107 -3.37 -0.13 -13.83
N HIS A 108 -4.63 0.24 -13.66
CA HIS A 108 -5.70 -0.65 -13.20
C HIS A 108 -6.85 -0.79 -14.21
N GLY A 109 -6.50 -0.95 -15.49
CA GLY A 109 -7.50 -1.28 -16.52
C GLY A 109 -8.31 -0.10 -17.02
N GLY A 110 -7.94 1.13 -16.73
CA GLY A 110 -8.59 2.34 -17.23
C GLY A 110 -9.87 2.71 -16.49
N LEU A 111 -10.08 2.20 -15.27
CA LEU A 111 -11.23 2.62 -14.46
C LEU A 111 -11.08 4.06 -13.95
N ALA A 112 -12.20 4.68 -13.58
CA ALA A 112 -12.17 6.02 -13.00
C ALA A 112 -11.56 5.99 -11.60
N LYS A 113 -10.61 6.89 -11.33
CA LYS A 113 -10.00 7.07 -10.02
C LYS A 113 -10.39 8.45 -9.49
N ILE A 114 -11.01 8.46 -8.33
CA ILE A 114 -11.57 9.66 -7.71
C ILE A 114 -10.77 9.97 -6.45
N ASN A 115 -10.16 11.16 -6.42
CA ASN A 115 -9.32 11.64 -5.32
C ASN A 115 -9.99 12.90 -4.70
N PRO A 116 -11.01 12.76 -3.86
CA PRO A 116 -11.77 13.91 -3.34
C PRO A 116 -10.90 14.90 -2.58
N LEU A 117 -9.85 14.40 -1.93
CA LEU A 117 -8.95 15.17 -1.09
C LEU A 117 -7.74 15.74 -1.86
N ALA A 118 -7.69 15.64 -3.18
CA ALA A 118 -6.51 16.01 -3.98
C ALA A 118 -5.96 17.42 -3.68
N ASP A 119 -6.85 18.39 -3.42
CA ASP A 119 -6.49 19.79 -3.14
C ASP A 119 -6.35 20.12 -1.63
N TRP A 120 -6.65 19.14 -0.76
CA TRP A 120 -6.63 19.37 0.69
C TRP A 120 -5.20 19.38 1.24
N THR A 121 -4.97 20.26 2.19
CA THR A 121 -3.76 20.27 3.02
C THR A 121 -3.88 19.27 4.17
N LEU A 122 -2.75 18.96 4.80
CA LEU A 122 -2.75 18.12 6.00
C LEU A 122 -3.53 18.77 7.14
N GLU A 123 -3.45 20.10 7.26
CA GLU A 123 -4.16 20.89 8.27
C GLU A 123 -5.66 20.77 8.07
N GLU A 124 -6.17 20.97 6.87
CA GLU A 124 -7.61 20.82 6.57
C GLU A 124 -8.12 19.41 6.87
N VAL A 125 -7.29 18.38 6.60
CA VAL A 125 -7.64 16.99 6.98
C VAL A 125 -7.73 16.84 8.50
N LYS A 126 -6.81 17.43 9.26
CA LYS A 126 -6.83 17.37 10.73
C LYS A 126 -8.06 18.08 11.30
N GLU A 127 -8.33 19.28 10.82
CA GLU A 127 -9.50 20.06 11.22
C GLU A 127 -10.81 19.32 10.93
N TYR A 128 -10.92 18.71 9.74
CA TYR A 128 -12.07 17.89 9.37
C TYR A 128 -12.22 16.67 10.29
N ASN A 129 -11.13 15.97 10.54
CA ASN A 129 -11.14 14.77 11.39
C ASN A 129 -11.57 15.12 12.82
N GLU A 130 -11.11 16.24 13.37
CA GLU A 130 -11.49 16.72 14.69
C GLU A 130 -12.97 17.15 14.73
N ALA A 131 -13.39 17.97 13.75
CA ALA A 131 -14.76 18.46 13.67
C ALA A 131 -15.81 17.34 13.53
N HIS A 132 -15.44 16.23 12.91
CA HIS A 132 -16.33 15.09 12.63
C HIS A 132 -15.99 13.84 13.45
N ASP A 133 -15.04 13.94 14.39
CA ASP A 133 -14.59 12.83 15.23
C ASP A 133 -14.25 11.58 14.40
N VAL A 134 -13.52 11.76 13.30
CA VAL A 134 -13.12 10.65 12.42
C VAL A 134 -12.07 9.77 13.10
N PRO A 135 -12.19 8.43 13.08
CA PRO A 135 -11.18 7.56 13.65
C PRO A 135 -9.79 7.79 13.01
N ILE A 136 -8.83 8.14 13.85
CA ILE A 136 -7.46 8.44 13.44
C ILE A 136 -6.54 7.30 13.87
N HIS A 137 -5.60 6.93 12.99
CA HIS A 137 -4.63 5.89 13.29
C HIS A 137 -3.69 6.32 14.43
N PRO A 138 -3.59 5.54 15.55
CA PRO A 138 -2.86 5.95 16.76
C PRO A 138 -1.37 6.24 16.53
N LEU A 139 -0.74 5.63 15.53
CA LEU A 139 0.67 5.86 15.22
C LEU A 139 0.97 7.30 14.78
N TYR A 140 -0.01 8.07 14.31
CA TYR A 140 0.21 9.49 14.03
C TYR A 140 0.60 10.27 15.29
N ALA A 141 -0.02 9.94 16.44
CA ALA A 141 0.35 10.52 17.72
C ALA A 141 1.74 10.09 18.23
N GLN A 142 2.29 9.02 17.68
CA GLN A 142 3.62 8.51 17.98
C GLN A 142 4.70 8.99 17.00
N GLY A 143 4.40 9.99 16.17
CA GLY A 143 5.37 10.59 15.25
C GLY A 143 5.46 9.90 13.87
N PHE A 144 4.61 8.95 13.58
CA PHE A 144 4.51 8.42 12.22
C PHE A 144 3.78 9.42 11.32
N THR A 145 4.36 9.76 10.20
CA THR A 145 3.77 10.69 9.21
C THR A 145 3.26 9.97 7.96
N SER A 146 3.63 8.73 7.78
CA SER A 146 3.16 7.84 6.70
C SER A 146 3.18 6.41 7.19
N ILE A 147 2.06 5.70 7.10
CA ILE A 147 1.87 4.36 7.63
C ILE A 147 1.81 3.33 6.49
N GLY A 148 2.42 2.18 6.70
CA GLY A 148 2.39 1.02 5.80
C GLY A 148 2.67 -0.26 6.56
N CYS A 149 3.32 -1.26 5.94
CA CYS A 149 3.72 -2.46 6.66
C CYS A 149 4.63 -2.12 7.84
N ALA A 150 4.44 -2.77 8.99
CA ALA A 150 5.20 -2.54 10.22
C ALA A 150 6.73 -2.59 10.00
N PRO A 151 7.30 -3.61 9.33
CA PRO A 151 8.74 -3.66 9.12
C PRO A 151 9.27 -2.67 8.08
N CYS A 152 8.39 -1.94 7.38
CA CYS A 152 8.74 -0.98 6.33
C CYS A 152 8.45 0.47 6.74
N THR A 153 8.10 0.70 8.00
CA THR A 153 7.67 2.03 8.47
C THR A 153 8.26 2.29 9.85
N ARG A 154 8.78 3.49 10.05
CA ARG A 154 9.18 4.02 11.35
C ARG A 154 8.60 5.41 11.57
N GLU A 155 8.66 5.88 12.76
CA GLU A 155 8.44 7.29 13.10
C GLU A 155 9.42 8.20 12.33
N THR A 156 9.03 9.43 12.09
CA THR A 156 9.86 10.47 11.50
C THR A 156 10.35 11.43 12.59
N LYS A 157 11.56 11.94 12.43
CA LYS A 157 12.09 12.96 13.32
C LYS A 157 11.62 14.35 12.89
N ALA A 158 11.64 15.30 13.80
CA ALA A 158 11.35 16.68 13.49
C ALA A 158 12.25 17.20 12.35
N GLY A 159 11.64 17.78 11.32
CA GLY A 159 12.33 18.28 10.13
C GLY A 159 12.67 17.23 9.05
N GLU A 160 12.40 15.95 9.30
CA GLU A 160 12.48 14.94 8.23
C GLU A 160 11.28 15.10 7.28
N ASP A 161 11.49 14.67 6.03
CA ASP A 161 10.42 14.54 5.05
C ASP A 161 9.30 13.63 5.56
N PRO A 162 8.02 13.92 5.30
CA PRO A 162 6.88 13.11 5.76
C PRO A 162 6.95 11.64 5.36
N ARG A 163 7.66 11.29 4.31
CA ARG A 163 7.85 9.89 3.90
C ARG A 163 9.22 9.31 4.24
N ALA A 164 10.08 10.04 4.97
CA ALA A 164 11.39 9.57 5.39
C ALA A 164 11.31 8.29 6.24
N GLY A 165 10.23 8.09 6.98
CA GLY A 165 9.96 6.87 7.74
C GLY A 165 9.68 5.62 6.90
N ARG A 166 9.35 5.76 5.59
CA ARG A 166 9.08 4.65 4.68
C ARG A 166 10.38 4.16 4.06
N TRP A 167 10.66 2.85 4.17
CA TRP A 167 11.88 2.23 3.64
C TRP A 167 13.11 3.10 3.92
N TRP A 168 13.31 3.48 5.17
CA TRP A 168 14.31 4.45 5.61
C TRP A 168 15.76 4.04 5.32
N TRP A 169 15.99 2.76 5.04
CA TRP A 169 17.30 2.22 4.63
C TRP A 169 17.61 2.46 3.14
N GLU A 170 16.64 2.80 2.32
CA GLU A 170 16.83 3.08 0.91
C GLU A 170 17.25 4.54 0.70
N LYS A 171 18.37 4.73 0.01
CA LYS A 171 18.86 6.04 -0.40
C LYS A 171 18.44 6.31 -1.85
N ASN A 172 17.90 7.49 -2.13
CA ASN A 172 17.57 7.95 -3.48
C ASN A 172 16.57 7.08 -4.25
N ALA A 173 15.78 6.25 -3.59
CA ALA A 173 14.75 5.45 -4.21
C ALA A 173 13.36 6.11 -4.06
N PRO A 174 12.45 5.90 -5.04
CA PRO A 174 11.08 6.37 -4.91
C PRO A 174 10.41 5.77 -3.67
N LYS A 175 9.80 6.61 -2.84
CA LYS A 175 9.08 6.19 -1.62
C LYS A 175 7.64 5.78 -1.92
N GLU A 176 7.42 5.08 -3.04
CA GLU A 176 6.13 4.54 -3.47
C GLU A 176 6.15 3.01 -3.58
N CYS A 177 5.00 2.39 -3.50
CA CYS A 177 4.86 0.92 -3.54
C CYS A 177 4.20 0.39 -4.83
N GLY A 178 3.85 1.28 -5.76
CA GLY A 178 3.22 0.91 -7.03
C GLY A 178 1.70 0.76 -6.99
N ILE A 179 1.04 1.09 -5.86
CA ILE A 179 -0.44 1.03 -5.78
C ILE A 179 -1.10 2.23 -6.47
N HIS A 180 -0.63 3.43 -6.15
CA HIS A 180 -1.29 4.67 -6.55
C HIS A 180 -0.52 5.47 -7.59
N CYS A 181 0.78 5.31 -7.61
CA CYS A 181 1.68 6.00 -8.52
C CYS A 181 2.54 4.93 -9.19
N PRO A 182 2.59 4.90 -10.52
CA PRO A 182 3.49 4.01 -11.23
C PRO A 182 4.91 4.32 -10.78
N ILE A 183 5.68 3.29 -10.56
CA ILE A 183 7.11 3.45 -10.38
C ILE A 183 7.66 3.39 -11.79
N GLU A 184 8.13 4.53 -12.30
CA GLU A 184 8.84 4.57 -13.57
C GLU A 184 10.12 3.74 -13.43
N THR A 185 9.99 2.47 -13.74
CA THR A 185 11.08 1.50 -13.73
C THR A 185 11.58 1.33 -15.16
N GLY A 186 12.25 2.34 -15.68
CA GLY A 186 12.89 2.24 -17.00
C GLY A 186 13.96 1.15 -17.13
N ALA A 187 14.13 0.29 -16.11
CA ALA A 187 15.11 -0.78 -16.07
C ALA A 187 14.55 -2.15 -15.59
N PHE A 188 13.28 -2.24 -15.18
CA PHE A 188 12.80 -3.42 -14.42
C PHE A 188 11.87 -4.36 -15.20
N GLU A 189 11.41 -4.01 -16.39
CA GLU A 189 10.51 -4.87 -17.17
C GLU A 189 11.14 -6.19 -17.62
N HIS A 190 12.45 -6.27 -17.69
CA HIS A 190 13.14 -7.48 -18.21
C HIS A 190 13.64 -8.46 -17.15
N GLU A 191 13.73 -8.08 -15.87
CA GLU A 191 14.14 -9.01 -14.80
C GLU A 191 12.96 -9.70 -14.09
N HIS A 192 11.74 -9.20 -14.24
CA HIS A 192 10.57 -9.81 -13.61
C HIS A 192 10.29 -11.23 -14.12
N ASP A 193 10.48 -11.49 -15.41
CA ASP A 193 10.29 -12.82 -16.02
C ASP A 193 11.41 -13.81 -15.65
N SER A 194 12.62 -13.35 -15.39
CA SER A 194 13.73 -14.24 -15.06
C SER A 194 13.71 -14.73 -13.59
N LEU A 195 13.04 -14.01 -12.70
CA LEU A 195 12.93 -14.40 -11.29
C LEU A 195 11.80 -15.41 -11.01
N VAL A 196 10.92 -15.66 -11.96
CA VAL A 196 9.73 -16.54 -11.81
C VAL A 196 9.91 -17.94 -12.41
N GLN A 197 11.07 -18.32 -12.93
CA GLN A 197 11.30 -19.70 -13.34
C GLN A 197 11.46 -20.64 -12.13
N ILE A 198 10.33 -21.01 -11.55
CA ILE A 198 10.26 -22.07 -10.54
C ILE A 198 10.38 -23.43 -11.27
N ARG A 199 11.53 -24.07 -11.20
CA ARG A 199 11.59 -25.51 -11.48
C ARG A 199 10.91 -26.24 -10.30
N PRO A 200 9.91 -27.10 -10.57
CA PRO A 200 9.34 -27.94 -9.52
C PRO A 200 10.43 -28.81 -8.93
N ALA A 201 10.52 -28.86 -7.60
CA ALA A 201 11.39 -29.82 -6.92
C ALA A 201 10.89 -31.23 -7.24
N GLY A 202 11.74 -32.03 -7.81
CA GLY A 202 11.47 -33.47 -8.05
C GLY A 202 11.11 -34.19 -6.74
N PRO A 203 10.41 -35.32 -6.81
CA PRO A 203 9.97 -36.06 -5.64
C PRO A 203 11.17 -36.46 -4.78
N ARG A 204 11.14 -36.15 -3.50
CA ARG A 204 12.11 -36.67 -2.52
C ARG A 204 11.87 -38.16 -2.37
N ALA A 205 12.88 -38.95 -2.69
CA ALA A 205 12.90 -40.37 -2.34
C ALA A 205 12.86 -40.48 -0.79
N VAL A 206 11.83 -41.12 -0.29
CA VAL A 206 11.73 -41.55 1.10
C VAL A 206 12.68 -42.74 1.25
N ARG A 207 13.66 -42.63 2.13
CA ARG A 207 14.39 -43.77 2.69
C ARG A 207 13.85 -44.04 4.08
#